data_ee6fe0679cf91e175f2832f3981d3923
#
_entry.id   ee6fe0679cf91e175f2832f3981d3923
#
_cell.length_a   1.000
_cell.length_b   1.000
_cell.length_c   1.000
_cell.angle_alpha   90.00
_cell.angle_beta   90.00
_cell.angle_gamma   90.00
#
_symmetry.space_group_name_H-M   'P 1'
#
loop_
_entity.id
_entity.type
_entity.pdbx_description
1 polymer ?
#
loop_
_entity_poly.entity_id
_entity_poly.type
_entity_poly.pdbx_seq_one_letter_code
_entity_poly.pdbx_strand_id
1 'polypeptide(L)'
;MTVSTQEMSNYNYMNCIRRSVWNEKASNPKLIEMELKSHKATINENASTIFSKLVENEANTKISMKCFKSQPEITYQMRSLIFDFIMCCHIRLKLSTPTLFLCFNIIDRYCSKIIVKSSTYQLLGLCSLWLASKYTDKKQKIPSLPTLQSLCCDQYTKEQFKEMELHICQSLNWTMCHGPSLDSFLDILIRSRTFQNENTDCVAMKLGALILSQLVCFNLSITFNHSPSSIALACLFITKFSLLSSRFNTFMNFETVVSNEKLDPQLVTLMKTILESINESEIPSSFRLRYYSNDVQHPVMKCLFSYKASWTEHLSRNAVYSTLLSPPVPDFNQEASPSSKTQQLDSTKWMQIPPTPTFSKATKPAASLSHNGTGLSFRRHSKRDSSLMDIDFFEE
;
A
#
# COMPACT_ATOMS: atom_id res chain seq x y z
N MET A 1 -43.80 5.32 -8.81
CA MET A 1 -44.14 3.96 -8.35
C MET A 1 -44.09 3.97 -6.84
N THR A 2 -45.26 3.96 -6.19
CA THR A 2 -45.36 3.91 -4.71
C THR A 2 -45.19 2.47 -4.28
N VAL A 3 -44.09 2.18 -3.58
CA VAL A 3 -43.87 0.87 -2.93
C VAL A 3 -44.99 0.66 -1.93
N SER A 4 -45.68 -0.48 -1.98
CA SER A 4 -46.80 -0.74 -1.10
C SER A 4 -46.34 -0.81 0.36
N THR A 5 -47.19 -0.34 1.29
CA THR A 5 -46.89 -0.37 2.73
C THR A 5 -46.60 -1.79 3.24
N GLN A 6 -47.10 -2.80 2.56
CA GLN A 6 -46.87 -4.21 2.87
C GLN A 6 -45.47 -4.70 2.45
N GLU A 7 -44.92 -4.20 1.35
CA GLU A 7 -43.54 -4.49 0.93
C GLU A 7 -42.53 -3.82 1.84
N MET A 8 -42.78 -2.59 2.30
CA MET A 8 -41.98 -1.90 3.32
C MET A 8 -41.97 -2.62 4.67
N SER A 9 -43.11 -3.18 5.08
CA SER A 9 -43.23 -3.96 6.32
C SER A 9 -42.42 -5.26 6.23
N ASN A 10 -42.49 -5.98 5.11
CA ASN A 10 -41.76 -7.21 4.88
C ASN A 10 -40.23 -6.94 4.80
N TYR A 11 -39.84 -5.84 4.16
CA TYR A 11 -38.43 -5.45 4.10
C TYR A 11 -37.85 -5.13 5.48
N ASN A 12 -38.59 -4.40 6.31
CA ASN A 12 -38.18 -4.09 7.68
C ASN A 12 -38.13 -5.34 8.57
N TYR A 13 -39.07 -6.27 8.42
CA TYR A 13 -39.09 -7.55 9.13
C TYR A 13 -37.86 -8.41 8.77
N MET A 14 -37.55 -8.54 7.48
CA MET A 14 -36.37 -9.30 7.01
C MET A 14 -35.06 -8.66 7.48
N ASN A 15 -34.96 -7.34 7.53
CA ASN A 15 -33.78 -6.65 8.09
C ASN A 15 -33.67 -6.85 9.61
N CYS A 16 -34.77 -6.92 10.32
CA CYS A 16 -34.79 -7.23 11.76
C CYS A 16 -34.27 -8.65 12.02
N ILE A 17 -34.74 -9.64 11.25
CA ILE A 17 -34.23 -11.02 11.32
C ILE A 17 -32.76 -11.09 11.00
N ARG A 18 -32.32 -10.46 9.93
CA ARG A 18 -30.89 -10.42 9.55
C ARG A 18 -30.00 -9.81 10.65
N ARG A 19 -30.48 -8.74 11.31
CA ARG A 19 -29.78 -8.15 12.46
C ARG A 19 -29.77 -9.08 13.67
N SER A 20 -30.86 -9.76 13.96
CA SER A 20 -30.91 -10.71 15.06
C SER A 20 -29.97 -11.88 14.87
N VAL A 21 -29.97 -12.49 13.67
CA VAL A 21 -29.06 -13.60 13.31
C VAL A 21 -27.60 -13.13 13.35
N TRP A 22 -27.31 -11.91 12.87
CA TRP A 22 -25.97 -11.34 12.91
C TRP A 22 -25.48 -11.12 14.35
N ASN A 23 -26.34 -10.57 15.21
CA ASN A 23 -26.00 -10.34 16.62
C ASN A 23 -25.79 -11.65 17.38
N GLU A 24 -26.63 -12.67 17.10
CA GLU A 24 -26.50 -13.99 17.68
C GLU A 24 -25.19 -14.68 17.24
N LYS A 25 -24.82 -14.54 15.98
CA LYS A 25 -23.54 -15.02 15.45
C LYS A 25 -22.36 -14.29 16.10
N ALA A 26 -22.40 -12.96 16.18
CA ALA A 26 -21.35 -12.16 16.79
C ALA A 26 -21.17 -12.44 18.29
N SER A 27 -22.22 -12.92 18.97
CA SER A 27 -22.17 -13.28 20.39
C SER A 27 -21.73 -14.74 20.66
N ASN A 28 -21.57 -15.57 19.60
CA ASN A 28 -21.21 -16.98 19.76
C ASN A 28 -19.81 -17.28 19.17
N PRO A 29 -18.76 -17.34 20.02
CA PRO A 29 -17.38 -17.57 19.57
C PRO A 29 -17.19 -18.90 18.81
N LYS A 30 -17.96 -19.95 19.19
CA LYS A 30 -17.88 -21.26 18.51
C LYS A 30 -18.37 -21.20 17.06
N LEU A 31 -19.41 -20.43 16.76
CA LEU A 31 -19.88 -20.25 15.38
C LEU A 31 -18.85 -19.51 14.53
N ILE A 32 -18.22 -18.48 15.09
CA ILE A 32 -17.13 -17.74 14.42
C ILE A 32 -15.96 -18.68 14.14
N GLU A 33 -15.55 -19.48 15.12
CA GLU A 33 -14.44 -20.44 14.95
C GLU A 33 -14.76 -21.49 13.88
N MET A 34 -15.98 -22.05 13.89
CA MET A 34 -16.43 -23.02 12.87
C MET A 34 -16.42 -22.40 11.47
N GLU A 35 -16.92 -21.18 11.34
CA GLU A 35 -16.93 -20.46 10.07
C GLU A 35 -15.51 -20.19 9.55
N LEU A 36 -14.62 -19.70 10.41
CA LEU A 36 -13.20 -19.50 10.07
C LEU A 36 -12.52 -20.80 9.67
N LYS A 37 -12.81 -21.90 10.37
CA LYS A 37 -12.26 -23.22 10.05
C LYS A 37 -12.75 -23.71 8.68
N SER A 38 -14.07 -23.60 8.43
CA SER A 38 -14.68 -23.96 7.13
C SER A 38 -14.10 -23.09 6.00
N HIS A 39 -14.01 -21.78 6.21
CA HIS A 39 -13.44 -20.87 5.22
C HIS A 39 -11.96 -21.19 4.91
N LYS A 40 -11.16 -21.46 5.94
CA LYS A 40 -9.76 -21.90 5.77
C LYS A 40 -9.66 -23.20 4.98
N ALA A 41 -10.53 -24.18 5.26
CA ALA A 41 -10.55 -25.44 4.53
C ALA A 41 -10.87 -25.22 3.05
N THR A 42 -11.93 -24.48 2.75
CA THR A 42 -12.35 -24.15 1.37
C THR A 42 -11.26 -23.43 0.58
N ILE A 43 -10.60 -22.45 1.19
CA ILE A 43 -9.49 -21.75 0.53
C ILE A 43 -8.33 -22.70 0.28
N ASN A 44 -7.96 -23.55 1.24
CA ASN A 44 -6.84 -24.48 1.07
C ASN A 44 -7.10 -25.50 -0.03
N GLU A 45 -8.33 -26.01 -0.13
CA GLU A 45 -8.74 -26.93 -1.19
C GLU A 45 -8.65 -26.31 -2.59
N ASN A 46 -9.00 -25.03 -2.70
CA ASN A 46 -9.09 -24.33 -3.98
C ASN A 46 -7.87 -23.41 -4.25
N ALA A 47 -6.86 -23.40 -3.40
CA ALA A 47 -5.73 -22.45 -3.45
C ALA A 47 -5.03 -22.44 -4.82
N SER A 48 -4.77 -23.62 -5.40
CA SER A 48 -4.09 -23.71 -6.71
C SER A 48 -4.96 -23.16 -7.84
N THR A 49 -6.26 -23.45 -7.85
CA THR A 49 -7.20 -22.94 -8.85
C THR A 49 -7.35 -21.44 -8.76
N ILE A 50 -7.46 -20.89 -7.52
CA ILE A 50 -7.54 -19.45 -7.28
C ILE A 50 -6.25 -18.78 -7.72
N PHE A 51 -5.08 -19.35 -7.37
CA PHE A 51 -3.79 -18.81 -7.76
C PHE A 51 -3.63 -18.79 -9.29
N SER A 52 -3.94 -19.88 -9.98
CA SER A 52 -3.89 -19.94 -11.46
C SER A 52 -4.78 -18.88 -12.10
N LYS A 53 -5.98 -18.67 -11.55
CA LYS A 53 -6.90 -17.63 -12.06
C LYS A 53 -6.40 -16.21 -11.79
N LEU A 54 -5.77 -15.97 -10.64
CA LEU A 54 -5.15 -14.69 -10.37
C LEU A 54 -4.00 -14.39 -11.35
N VAL A 55 -3.13 -15.37 -11.62
CA VAL A 55 -2.01 -15.23 -12.59
C VAL A 55 -2.54 -14.97 -14.00
N GLU A 56 -3.59 -15.67 -14.42
CA GLU A 56 -4.24 -15.42 -15.72
C GLU A 56 -4.78 -13.97 -15.82
N ASN A 57 -5.47 -13.51 -14.78
CA ASN A 57 -6.00 -12.15 -14.74
C ASN A 57 -4.89 -11.09 -14.68
N GLU A 58 -3.77 -11.39 -14.03
CA GLU A 58 -2.59 -10.53 -13.96
C GLU A 58 -2.01 -10.25 -15.35
N ALA A 59 -1.88 -11.29 -16.17
CA ALA A 59 -1.37 -11.16 -17.54
C ALA A 59 -2.21 -10.20 -18.38
N ASN A 60 -3.54 -10.21 -18.17
CA ASN A 60 -4.49 -9.38 -18.92
C ASN A 60 -4.56 -7.91 -18.45
N THR A 61 -3.98 -7.58 -17.30
CA THR A 61 -4.12 -6.26 -16.66
C THR A 61 -2.81 -5.49 -16.53
N LYS A 62 -1.74 -5.99 -17.14
CA LYS A 62 -0.40 -5.38 -17.06
C LYS A 62 -0.41 -3.96 -17.63
N ILE A 63 0.04 -3.00 -16.82
CA ILE A 63 0.22 -1.60 -17.21
C ILE A 63 1.65 -1.42 -17.75
N SER A 64 1.80 -0.63 -18.81
CA SER A 64 3.11 -0.33 -19.39
C SER A 64 3.69 0.98 -18.84
N MET A 65 4.96 0.97 -18.45
CA MET A 65 5.71 2.16 -18.07
C MET A 65 5.68 3.26 -19.15
N LYS A 66 5.61 2.89 -20.42
CA LYS A 66 5.56 3.84 -21.55
C LYS A 66 4.34 4.77 -21.44
N CYS A 67 3.20 4.22 -21.01
CA CYS A 67 1.96 4.99 -20.86
C CYS A 67 2.07 6.07 -19.77
N PHE A 68 2.77 5.79 -18.68
CA PHE A 68 2.99 6.79 -17.63
C PHE A 68 3.98 7.88 -18.07
N LYS A 69 5.02 7.52 -18.82
CA LYS A 69 6.00 8.49 -19.36
C LYS A 69 5.38 9.48 -20.34
N SER A 70 4.22 9.19 -20.90
CA SER A 70 3.47 10.11 -21.79
C SER A 70 2.69 11.18 -21.04
N GLN A 71 2.65 11.19 -19.71
CA GLN A 71 2.01 12.22 -18.92
C GLN A 71 2.84 13.51 -18.92
N PRO A 72 2.30 14.64 -19.43
CA PRO A 72 3.07 15.88 -19.54
C PRO A 72 3.25 16.61 -18.20
N GLU A 73 2.26 16.53 -17.31
CA GLU A 73 2.24 17.27 -16.04
C GLU A 73 2.50 16.40 -14.81
N ILE A 74 2.27 15.08 -14.89
CA ILE A 74 2.36 14.18 -13.74
C ILE A 74 3.76 13.56 -13.67
N THR A 75 4.51 13.92 -12.63
CA THR A 75 5.84 13.38 -12.36
C THR A 75 5.80 12.17 -11.41
N TYR A 76 6.91 11.43 -11.34
CA TYR A 76 7.06 10.32 -10.37
C TYR A 76 6.93 10.79 -8.91
N GLN A 77 7.44 11.98 -8.62
CA GLN A 77 7.34 12.59 -7.29
C GLN A 77 5.88 12.93 -6.94
N MET A 78 5.12 13.49 -7.89
CA MET A 78 3.69 13.76 -7.69
C MET A 78 2.90 12.50 -7.45
N ARG A 79 3.23 11.39 -8.16
CA ARG A 79 2.60 10.08 -7.91
C ARG A 79 2.87 9.61 -6.47
N SER A 80 4.11 9.68 -6.00
CA SER A 80 4.46 9.32 -4.63
C SER A 80 3.73 10.17 -3.60
N LEU A 81 3.63 11.48 -3.83
CA LEU A 81 2.90 12.40 -2.94
C LEU A 81 1.40 12.08 -2.88
N ILE A 82 0.78 11.79 -4.02
CA ILE A 82 -0.65 11.39 -4.05
C ILE A 82 -0.84 10.04 -3.36
N PHE A 83 0.05 9.08 -3.55
CA PHE A 83 -0.04 7.78 -2.88
C PHE A 83 0.09 7.92 -1.36
N ASP A 84 1.00 8.77 -0.88
CA ASP A 84 1.16 9.07 0.55
C ASP A 84 -0.09 9.74 1.11
N PHE A 85 -0.64 10.74 0.41
CA PHE A 85 -1.89 11.39 0.77
C PHE A 85 -3.07 10.40 0.83
N ILE A 86 -3.22 9.56 -0.18
CA ILE A 86 -4.30 8.56 -0.24
C ILE A 86 -4.15 7.53 0.87
N MET A 87 -2.94 7.08 1.17
CA MET A 87 -2.68 6.16 2.28
C MET A 87 -3.03 6.81 3.63
N CYS A 88 -2.73 8.10 3.83
CA CYS A 88 -3.18 8.85 5.01
C CYS A 88 -4.72 8.90 5.11
N CYS A 89 -5.41 9.17 3.99
CA CYS A 89 -6.87 9.16 3.94
C CYS A 89 -7.43 7.76 4.26
N HIS A 90 -6.87 6.72 3.66
CA HIS A 90 -7.23 5.32 3.87
C HIS A 90 -7.13 4.93 5.37
N ILE A 91 -6.04 5.31 6.04
CA ILE A 91 -5.83 5.04 7.46
C ILE A 91 -6.87 5.77 8.32
N ARG A 92 -7.10 7.07 8.05
CA ARG A 92 -8.09 7.88 8.79
C ARG A 92 -9.53 7.37 8.64
N LEU A 93 -9.86 6.85 7.46
CA LEU A 93 -11.17 6.29 7.14
C LEU A 93 -11.32 4.84 7.60
N LYS A 94 -10.25 4.22 8.11
CA LYS A 94 -10.21 2.79 8.55
C LYS A 94 -10.74 1.85 7.47
N LEU A 95 -10.32 2.05 6.22
CA LEU A 95 -10.68 1.22 5.09
C LEU A 95 -9.85 -0.07 5.07
N SER A 96 -10.35 -1.10 4.39
CA SER A 96 -9.67 -2.40 4.29
C SER A 96 -8.42 -2.33 3.40
N THR A 97 -7.48 -3.24 3.62
CA THR A 97 -6.23 -3.31 2.85
C THR A 97 -6.46 -3.47 1.34
N PRO A 98 -7.39 -4.32 0.86
CA PRO A 98 -7.70 -4.43 -0.57
C PRO A 98 -8.08 -3.10 -1.20
N THR A 99 -8.79 -2.24 -0.46
CA THR A 99 -9.18 -0.90 -0.94
C THR A 99 -7.99 -0.04 -1.33
N LEU A 100 -6.91 -0.09 -0.55
CA LEU A 100 -5.70 0.70 -0.83
C LEU A 100 -5.04 0.26 -2.15
N PHE A 101 -4.81 -1.05 -2.31
CA PHE A 101 -4.17 -1.58 -3.50
C PHE A 101 -5.05 -1.41 -4.75
N LEU A 102 -6.37 -1.59 -4.62
CA LEU A 102 -7.30 -1.32 -5.71
C LEU A 102 -7.30 0.17 -6.09
N CYS A 103 -7.28 1.07 -5.12
CA CYS A 103 -7.19 2.50 -5.37
C CYS A 103 -5.93 2.86 -6.17
N PHE A 104 -4.76 2.35 -5.78
CA PHE A 104 -3.51 2.58 -6.49
C PHE A 104 -3.56 2.01 -7.92
N ASN A 105 -4.13 0.83 -8.10
CA ASN A 105 -4.32 0.23 -9.41
C ASN A 105 -5.24 1.07 -10.31
N ILE A 106 -6.35 1.60 -9.76
CA ILE A 106 -7.26 2.49 -10.51
C ILE A 106 -6.54 3.75 -10.98
N ILE A 107 -5.78 4.41 -10.09
CA ILE A 107 -5.02 5.63 -10.43
C ILE A 107 -4.03 5.34 -11.57
N ASP A 108 -3.22 4.30 -11.44
CA ASP A 108 -2.19 3.95 -12.42
C ASP A 108 -2.81 3.55 -13.77
N ARG A 109 -3.88 2.75 -13.77
CA ARG A 109 -4.61 2.37 -14.99
C ARG A 109 -5.27 3.54 -15.67
N TYR A 110 -5.84 4.47 -14.91
CA TYR A 110 -6.43 5.68 -15.46
C TYR A 110 -5.35 6.56 -16.10
N CYS A 111 -4.25 6.82 -15.40
CA CYS A 111 -3.12 7.58 -15.93
C CYS A 111 -2.43 6.89 -17.12
N SER A 112 -2.59 5.59 -17.30
CA SER A 112 -2.09 4.89 -18.48
C SER A 112 -2.90 5.13 -19.75
N LYS A 113 -4.13 5.63 -19.61
CA LYS A 113 -5.07 5.84 -20.73
C LYS A 113 -5.41 7.31 -20.98
N ILE A 114 -5.43 8.11 -19.93
CA ILE A 114 -5.91 9.49 -19.95
C ILE A 114 -4.80 10.43 -19.50
N ILE A 115 -4.62 11.54 -20.21
CA ILE A 115 -3.73 12.62 -19.80
C ILE A 115 -4.39 13.38 -18.63
N VAL A 116 -3.67 13.49 -17.52
CA VAL A 116 -4.17 14.08 -16.29
C VAL A 116 -3.49 15.41 -16.04
N LYS A 117 -4.27 16.43 -15.71
CA LYS A 117 -3.73 17.72 -15.25
C LYS A 117 -3.33 17.63 -13.77
N SER A 118 -2.26 18.31 -13.40
CA SER A 118 -1.77 18.35 -12.02
C SER A 118 -2.84 18.87 -11.05
N SER A 119 -3.66 19.85 -11.45
CA SER A 119 -4.75 20.42 -10.64
C SER A 119 -5.88 19.44 -10.32
N THR A 120 -6.08 18.40 -11.13
CA THR A 120 -7.15 17.40 -10.95
C THR A 120 -6.63 16.07 -10.39
N TYR A 121 -5.31 15.95 -10.17
CA TYR A 121 -4.71 14.69 -9.76
C TYR A 121 -5.12 14.25 -8.34
N GLN A 122 -5.30 15.21 -7.43
CA GLN A 122 -5.81 14.93 -6.09
C GLN A 122 -7.28 14.47 -6.13
N LEU A 123 -8.11 15.08 -6.96
CA LEU A 123 -9.49 14.66 -7.17
C LEU A 123 -9.56 13.23 -7.72
N LEU A 124 -8.71 12.91 -8.70
CA LEU A 124 -8.58 11.55 -9.23
C LEU A 124 -8.23 10.55 -8.13
N GLY A 125 -7.26 10.87 -7.25
CA GLY A 125 -6.88 10.03 -6.13
C GLY A 125 -8.04 9.76 -5.18
N LEU A 126 -8.73 10.79 -4.72
CA LEU A 126 -9.88 10.66 -3.79
C LEU A 126 -11.06 9.92 -4.44
N CYS A 127 -11.36 10.17 -5.71
CA CYS A 127 -12.40 9.44 -6.43
C CYS A 127 -12.03 7.97 -6.61
N SER A 128 -10.75 7.66 -6.86
CA SER A 128 -10.26 6.28 -6.95
C SER A 128 -10.38 5.56 -5.62
N LEU A 129 -10.08 6.24 -4.49
CA LEU A 129 -10.27 5.68 -3.15
C LEU A 129 -11.76 5.43 -2.85
N TRP A 130 -12.62 6.37 -3.22
CA TRP A 130 -14.07 6.23 -3.07
C TRP A 130 -14.63 5.06 -3.88
N LEU A 131 -14.23 4.95 -5.15
CA LEU A 131 -14.59 3.82 -6.01
C LEU A 131 -14.09 2.50 -5.43
N ALA A 132 -12.81 2.42 -5.04
CA ALA A 132 -12.25 1.22 -4.44
C ALA A 132 -13.02 0.80 -3.19
N SER A 133 -13.37 1.75 -2.31
CA SER A 133 -14.14 1.45 -1.10
C SER A 133 -15.54 0.90 -1.39
N LYS A 134 -16.17 1.33 -2.49
CA LYS A 134 -17.48 0.80 -2.92
C LYS A 134 -17.39 -0.67 -3.36
N TYR A 135 -16.22 -1.13 -3.80
CA TYR A 135 -16.00 -2.50 -4.26
C TYR A 135 -15.56 -3.44 -3.15
N THR A 136 -14.72 -2.96 -2.22
CA THR A 136 -14.00 -3.82 -1.29
C THR A 136 -14.42 -3.66 0.16
N ASP A 137 -15.02 -2.51 0.53
CA ASP A 137 -15.44 -2.27 1.91
C ASP A 137 -16.93 -2.50 2.16
N LYS A 138 -17.27 -2.73 3.43
CA LYS A 138 -18.68 -2.82 3.86
C LYS A 138 -19.37 -1.46 3.63
N LYS A 139 -20.65 -1.46 3.27
CA LYS A 139 -21.45 -0.24 2.99
C LYS A 139 -21.32 0.85 4.06
N GLN A 140 -21.17 0.46 5.32
CA GLN A 140 -21.05 1.38 6.46
C GLN A 140 -19.70 2.10 6.51
N LYS A 141 -18.65 1.53 5.91
CA LYS A 141 -17.29 2.12 5.87
C LYS A 141 -17.06 3.02 4.64
N ILE A 142 -17.95 2.97 3.65
CA ILE A 142 -17.80 3.79 2.44
C ILE A 142 -17.92 5.27 2.82
N PRO A 143 -16.91 6.10 2.52
CA PRO A 143 -16.94 7.51 2.87
C PRO A 143 -18.03 8.27 2.11
N SER A 144 -18.70 9.19 2.80
CA SER A 144 -19.68 10.08 2.19
C SER A 144 -18.99 11.20 1.39
N LEU A 145 -19.71 11.79 0.43
CA LEU A 145 -19.19 12.94 -0.33
C LEU A 145 -18.74 14.11 0.55
N PRO A 146 -19.48 14.52 1.61
CA PRO A 146 -19.00 15.54 2.52
C PRO A 146 -17.69 15.15 3.23
N THR A 147 -17.51 13.87 3.57
CA THR A 147 -16.25 13.38 4.15
C THR A 147 -15.10 13.51 3.16
N LEU A 148 -15.32 13.16 1.89
CA LEU A 148 -14.29 13.32 0.85
C LEU A 148 -13.94 14.79 0.61
N GLN A 149 -14.93 15.69 0.62
CA GLN A 149 -14.70 17.13 0.51
C GLN A 149 -13.86 17.66 1.68
N SER A 150 -14.15 17.23 2.90
CA SER A 150 -13.35 17.65 4.07
C SER A 150 -11.89 17.18 4.01
N LEU A 151 -11.60 16.04 3.37
CA LEU A 151 -10.22 15.56 3.18
C LEU A 151 -9.39 16.42 2.22
N CYS A 152 -10.04 17.12 1.29
CA CYS A 152 -9.38 18.06 0.37
C CYS A 152 -9.67 19.54 0.73
N CYS A 153 -10.05 19.84 1.96
CA CYS A 153 -10.36 21.20 2.41
C CYS A 153 -11.39 21.92 1.54
N ASP A 154 -12.42 21.19 1.10
CA ASP A 154 -13.52 21.65 0.24
C ASP A 154 -13.06 22.25 -1.11
N GLN A 155 -11.87 21.81 -1.60
CA GLN A 155 -11.32 22.29 -2.87
C GLN A 155 -12.19 21.90 -4.08
N TYR A 156 -12.90 20.77 -3.99
CA TYR A 156 -13.73 20.23 -5.07
C TYR A 156 -15.19 20.13 -4.67
N THR A 157 -16.08 20.38 -5.64
CA THR A 157 -17.53 20.28 -5.42
C THR A 157 -18.01 18.83 -5.49
N LYS A 158 -19.23 18.55 -4.99
CA LYS A 158 -19.85 17.22 -5.06
C LYS A 158 -20.06 16.77 -6.52
N GLU A 159 -20.37 17.71 -7.38
CA GLU A 159 -20.58 17.49 -8.80
C GLU A 159 -19.28 17.02 -9.46
N GLN A 160 -18.16 17.68 -9.18
CA GLN A 160 -16.83 17.29 -9.68
C GLN A 160 -16.45 15.88 -9.22
N PHE A 161 -16.76 15.49 -7.98
CA PHE A 161 -16.55 14.10 -7.51
C PHE A 161 -17.36 13.08 -8.32
N LYS A 162 -18.64 13.36 -8.60
CA LYS A 162 -19.53 12.47 -9.38
C LYS A 162 -19.10 12.38 -10.85
N GLU A 163 -18.73 13.51 -11.45
CA GLU A 163 -18.24 13.56 -12.82
C GLU A 163 -16.93 12.79 -12.98
N MET A 164 -15.99 12.98 -12.05
CA MET A 164 -14.73 12.26 -12.04
C MET A 164 -14.94 10.75 -11.82
N GLU A 165 -15.84 10.35 -10.90
CA GLU A 165 -16.19 8.96 -10.70
C GLU A 165 -16.71 8.32 -12.00
N LEU A 166 -17.65 8.96 -12.65
CA LEU A 166 -18.22 8.47 -13.92
C LEU A 166 -17.15 8.38 -15.00
N HIS A 167 -16.30 9.40 -15.11
CA HIS A 167 -15.24 9.44 -16.09
C HIS A 167 -14.19 8.32 -15.86
N ILE A 168 -13.83 8.03 -14.60
CA ILE A 168 -12.97 6.89 -14.28
C ILE A 168 -13.62 5.57 -14.72
N CYS A 169 -14.89 5.36 -14.38
CA CYS A 169 -15.61 4.15 -14.75
C CYS A 169 -15.66 3.96 -16.27
N GLN A 170 -15.99 4.98 -17.02
CA GLN A 170 -16.03 4.95 -18.50
C GLN A 170 -14.64 4.69 -19.11
N SER A 171 -13.61 5.40 -18.64
CA SER A 171 -12.23 5.26 -19.14
C SER A 171 -11.65 3.87 -18.88
N LEU A 172 -12.08 3.21 -17.81
CA LEU A 172 -11.68 1.85 -17.47
C LEU A 172 -12.67 0.78 -17.98
N ASN A 173 -13.64 1.15 -18.84
CA ASN A 173 -14.66 0.25 -19.39
C ASN A 173 -15.42 -0.53 -18.29
N TRP A 174 -15.72 0.12 -17.17
CA TRP A 174 -16.40 -0.45 -16.00
C TRP A 174 -15.69 -1.66 -15.36
N THR A 175 -14.44 -1.91 -15.74
CA THR A 175 -13.63 -3.02 -15.21
C THR A 175 -12.75 -2.53 -14.06
N MET A 176 -13.32 -2.43 -12.85
CA MET A 176 -12.58 -1.93 -11.68
C MET A 176 -11.65 -2.99 -11.09
N CYS A 177 -12.16 -4.15 -10.73
CA CYS A 177 -11.44 -5.23 -10.02
C CYS A 177 -10.87 -6.31 -10.94
N HIS A 178 -10.44 -5.99 -12.16
CA HIS A 178 -10.00 -7.03 -13.11
C HIS A 178 -8.58 -7.52 -12.84
N GLY A 179 -7.72 -6.68 -12.26
CA GLY A 179 -6.34 -7.05 -11.91
C GLY A 179 -6.26 -7.53 -10.48
N PRO A 180 -5.58 -8.66 -10.24
CA PRO A 180 -5.31 -9.10 -8.89
C PRO A 180 -4.37 -8.11 -8.21
N SER A 181 -4.68 -7.80 -6.97
CA SER A 181 -3.87 -6.93 -6.13
C SER A 181 -2.77 -7.71 -5.40
N LEU A 182 -1.76 -7.00 -4.91
CA LEU A 182 -0.65 -7.62 -4.16
C LEU A 182 -1.13 -8.40 -2.94
N ASP A 183 -2.11 -7.88 -2.21
CA ASP A 183 -2.68 -8.54 -1.02
C ASP A 183 -3.38 -9.86 -1.36
N SER A 184 -4.06 -9.94 -2.51
CA SER A 184 -4.69 -11.19 -2.97
C SER A 184 -3.66 -12.30 -3.17
N PHE A 185 -2.49 -11.98 -3.72
CA PHE A 185 -1.39 -12.93 -3.85
C PHE A 185 -0.77 -13.27 -2.50
N LEU A 186 -0.57 -12.29 -1.61
CA LEU A 186 -0.05 -12.53 -0.27
C LEU A 186 -0.92 -13.51 0.51
N ASP A 187 -2.24 -13.36 0.45
CA ASP A 187 -3.20 -14.21 1.18
C ASP A 187 -3.15 -15.67 0.74
N ILE A 188 -2.82 -15.94 -0.52
CA ILE A 188 -2.71 -17.30 -1.04
C ILE A 188 -1.30 -17.85 -0.84
N LEU A 189 -0.27 -17.09 -1.19
CA LEU A 189 1.12 -17.54 -1.13
C LEU A 189 1.57 -17.87 0.30
N ILE A 190 1.13 -17.10 1.30
CA ILE A 190 1.48 -17.35 2.70
C ILE A 190 0.96 -18.71 3.20
N ARG A 191 -0.04 -19.29 2.53
CA ARG A 191 -0.59 -20.61 2.85
C ARG A 191 0.19 -21.75 2.22
N SER A 192 1.15 -21.45 1.34
CA SER A 192 2.00 -22.48 0.74
C SER A 192 2.91 -23.12 1.79
N ARG A 193 3.29 -24.38 1.56
CA ARG A 193 4.19 -25.12 2.46
C ARG A 193 5.53 -24.42 2.69
N THR A 194 5.98 -23.63 1.71
CA THR A 194 7.23 -22.84 1.80
C THR A 194 7.23 -21.84 2.94
N PHE A 195 6.05 -21.30 3.29
CA PHE A 195 5.89 -20.27 4.31
C PHE A 195 5.21 -20.77 5.59
N GLN A 196 4.60 -21.97 5.57
CA GLN A 196 3.96 -22.59 6.73
C GLN A 196 4.93 -23.52 7.43
N ASN A 197 5.92 -23.00 8.13
CA ASN A 197 6.78 -23.77 9.02
C ASN A 197 6.40 -23.49 10.48
N GLU A 198 6.53 -24.50 11.36
CA GLU A 198 6.27 -24.41 12.81
C GLU A 198 7.03 -23.26 13.51
N ASN A 199 8.09 -22.79 12.87
CA ASN A 199 8.96 -21.75 13.40
C ASN A 199 8.61 -20.33 12.91
N THR A 200 7.56 -20.15 12.09
CA THR A 200 7.26 -18.86 11.48
C THR A 200 5.95 -18.32 12.04
N ASP A 201 6.00 -17.11 12.61
CA ASP A 201 4.80 -16.37 12.97
C ASP A 201 4.10 -15.89 11.68
N CYS A 202 2.98 -16.53 11.35
CA CYS A 202 2.20 -16.20 10.14
C CYS A 202 1.67 -14.77 10.17
N VAL A 203 1.37 -14.21 11.35
CA VAL A 203 0.86 -12.84 11.49
C VAL A 203 1.97 -11.85 11.19
N ALA A 204 3.15 -12.02 11.83
CA ALA A 204 4.31 -11.18 11.56
C ALA A 204 4.76 -11.31 10.09
N MET A 205 4.69 -12.52 9.51
CA MET A 205 4.99 -12.77 8.10
C MET A 205 4.04 -12.00 7.17
N LYS A 206 2.74 -12.10 7.40
CA LYS A 206 1.75 -11.36 6.60
C LYS A 206 1.96 -9.86 6.72
N LEU A 207 2.15 -9.36 7.95
CA LEU A 207 2.36 -7.94 8.20
C LEU A 207 3.64 -7.42 7.53
N GLY A 208 4.75 -8.12 7.65
CA GLY A 208 6.01 -7.70 7.02
C GLY A 208 5.93 -7.67 5.50
N ALA A 209 5.35 -8.71 4.90
CA ALA A 209 5.13 -8.75 3.46
C ALA A 209 4.17 -7.64 2.99
N LEU A 210 3.15 -7.32 3.79
CA LEU A 210 2.23 -6.21 3.52
C LEU A 210 2.95 -4.85 3.57
N ILE A 211 3.77 -4.61 4.59
CA ILE A 211 4.57 -3.38 4.72
C ILE A 211 5.46 -3.21 3.48
N LEU A 212 6.19 -4.25 3.10
CA LEU A 212 7.05 -4.22 1.90
C LEU A 212 6.25 -3.98 0.62
N SER A 213 5.12 -4.66 0.45
CA SER A 213 4.26 -4.49 -0.72
C SER A 213 3.71 -3.06 -0.84
N GLN A 214 3.36 -2.44 0.28
CA GLN A 214 2.94 -1.05 0.31
C GLN A 214 4.09 -0.10 -0.04
N LEU A 215 5.31 -0.33 0.49
CA LEU A 215 6.50 0.46 0.14
C LEU A 215 6.83 0.34 -1.35
N VAL A 216 6.78 -0.87 -1.90
CA VAL A 216 7.01 -1.13 -3.33
C VAL A 216 6.04 -0.38 -4.23
N CYS A 217 4.78 -0.18 -3.82
CA CYS A 217 3.81 0.59 -4.59
C CYS A 217 4.26 2.03 -4.88
N PHE A 218 5.10 2.61 -4.03
CA PHE A 218 5.69 3.94 -4.26
C PHE A 218 6.79 3.92 -5.32
N ASN A 219 7.44 2.77 -5.53
CA ASN A 219 8.47 2.62 -6.55
C ASN A 219 7.86 2.23 -7.90
N LEU A 220 7.73 3.20 -8.78
CA LEU A 220 7.14 3.02 -10.11
C LEU A 220 7.89 1.98 -10.95
N SER A 221 9.23 1.97 -10.88
CA SER A 221 10.04 1.05 -11.68
C SER A 221 9.76 -0.40 -11.32
N ILE A 222 9.66 -0.71 -10.03
CA ILE A 222 9.35 -2.08 -9.59
C ILE A 222 7.91 -2.44 -9.97
N THR A 223 6.96 -1.54 -9.69
CA THR A 223 5.52 -1.79 -9.88
C THR A 223 5.16 -2.07 -11.34
N PHE A 224 5.80 -1.39 -12.30
CA PHE A 224 5.46 -1.57 -13.72
C PHE A 224 6.33 -2.59 -14.47
N ASN A 225 7.52 -2.90 -13.99
CA ASN A 225 8.40 -3.86 -14.65
C ASN A 225 8.17 -5.30 -14.18
N HIS A 226 7.64 -5.48 -12.96
CA HIS A 226 7.42 -6.80 -12.37
C HIS A 226 5.94 -7.09 -12.18
N SER A 227 5.59 -8.36 -12.18
CA SER A 227 4.22 -8.81 -11.94
C SER A 227 3.87 -8.72 -10.45
N PRO A 228 2.61 -8.41 -10.08
CA PRO A 228 2.14 -8.42 -8.70
C PRO A 228 2.42 -9.74 -7.98
N SER A 229 2.28 -10.89 -8.67
CA SER A 229 2.61 -12.21 -8.13
C SER A 229 4.08 -12.34 -7.73
N SER A 230 5.00 -11.90 -8.61
CA SER A 230 6.45 -11.92 -8.33
C SER A 230 6.83 -10.96 -7.21
N ILE A 231 6.24 -9.76 -7.17
CA ILE A 231 6.46 -8.78 -6.10
C ILE A 231 5.98 -9.34 -4.76
N ALA A 232 4.78 -9.92 -4.69
CA ALA A 232 4.24 -10.50 -3.48
C ALA A 232 5.13 -11.65 -2.96
N LEU A 233 5.59 -12.52 -3.87
CA LEU A 233 6.49 -13.61 -3.53
C LEU A 233 7.84 -13.11 -2.99
N ALA A 234 8.44 -12.11 -3.65
CA ALA A 234 9.68 -11.47 -3.19
C ALA A 234 9.52 -10.84 -1.80
N CYS A 235 8.42 -10.12 -1.56
CA CYS A 235 8.11 -9.52 -0.25
C CYS A 235 7.97 -10.59 0.85
N LEU A 236 7.34 -11.73 0.56
CA LEU A 236 7.23 -12.84 1.50
C LEU A 236 8.59 -13.46 1.83
N PHE A 237 9.46 -13.69 0.84
CA PHE A 237 10.80 -14.22 1.08
C PHE A 237 11.66 -13.25 1.87
N ILE A 238 11.70 -11.96 1.52
CA ILE A 238 12.44 -10.94 2.28
C ILE A 238 11.97 -10.92 3.74
N THR A 239 10.65 -10.96 3.95
CA THR A 239 10.09 -10.98 5.32
C THR A 239 10.48 -12.26 6.07
N LYS A 240 10.41 -13.43 5.42
CA LYS A 240 10.83 -14.70 6.01
C LYS A 240 12.28 -14.63 6.50
N PHE A 241 13.20 -14.19 5.65
CA PHE A 241 14.61 -14.06 6.02
C PHE A 241 14.86 -13.00 7.10
N SER A 242 14.13 -11.91 7.06
CA SER A 242 14.20 -10.85 8.08
C SER A 242 13.78 -11.37 9.46
N LEU A 243 12.64 -12.06 9.55
CA LEU A 243 12.13 -12.61 10.80
C LEU A 243 13.03 -13.73 11.33
N LEU A 244 13.53 -14.61 10.46
CA LEU A 244 14.47 -15.67 10.85
C LEU A 244 15.80 -15.07 11.34
N SER A 245 16.35 -14.07 10.64
CA SER A 245 17.57 -13.38 11.06
C SER A 245 17.41 -12.72 12.43
N SER A 246 16.28 -12.08 12.67
CA SER A 246 15.95 -11.47 13.96
C SER A 246 15.80 -12.52 15.07
N ARG A 247 15.14 -13.65 14.77
CA ARG A 247 14.91 -14.72 15.74
C ARG A 247 16.20 -15.41 16.18
N PHE A 248 17.09 -15.71 15.24
CA PHE A 248 18.35 -16.41 15.51
C PHE A 248 19.50 -15.46 15.80
N ASN A 249 19.26 -14.16 15.79
CA ASN A 249 20.27 -13.11 15.95
C ASN A 249 21.49 -13.31 15.04
N THR A 250 21.25 -13.85 13.83
CA THR A 250 22.28 -14.17 12.84
C THR A 250 21.78 -13.76 11.46
N PHE A 251 22.58 -13.01 10.71
CA PHE A 251 22.23 -12.63 9.36
C PHE A 251 22.10 -13.85 8.45
N MET A 252 20.93 -14.09 7.92
CA MET A 252 20.64 -15.13 6.95
C MET A 252 20.65 -14.54 5.52
N ASN A 253 21.72 -14.82 4.79
CA ASN A 253 21.79 -14.37 3.40
C ASN A 253 20.86 -15.21 2.54
N PHE A 254 19.86 -14.58 1.92
CA PHE A 254 18.95 -15.26 1.01
C PHE A 254 19.64 -15.82 -0.23
N GLU A 255 20.75 -15.22 -0.70
CA GLU A 255 21.48 -15.69 -1.88
C GLU A 255 22.08 -17.09 -1.68
N THR A 256 22.58 -17.40 -0.48
CA THR A 256 23.12 -18.73 -0.16
C THR A 256 22.03 -19.78 -0.02
N VAL A 257 20.87 -19.40 0.53
CA VAL A 257 19.74 -20.32 0.71
C VAL A 257 19.05 -20.58 -0.62
N VAL A 258 18.93 -19.56 -1.45
CA VAL A 258 18.34 -19.64 -2.80
C VAL A 258 19.14 -20.57 -3.71
N SER A 259 20.46 -20.58 -3.63
CA SER A 259 21.33 -21.50 -4.37
C SER A 259 21.03 -22.97 -4.05
N ASN A 260 20.58 -23.25 -2.83
CA ASN A 260 20.20 -24.59 -2.38
C ASN A 260 18.75 -24.96 -2.75
N GLU A 261 17.83 -23.99 -2.79
CA GLU A 261 16.40 -24.20 -3.05
C GLU A 261 16.00 -24.05 -4.54
N LYS A 262 16.95 -23.81 -5.46
CA LYS A 262 16.72 -23.60 -6.92
C LYS A 262 15.67 -22.53 -7.22
N LEU A 263 15.65 -21.42 -6.46
CA LEU A 263 14.78 -20.30 -6.73
C LEU A 263 15.16 -19.60 -8.06
N ASP A 264 14.14 -19.06 -8.73
CA ASP A 264 14.33 -18.33 -9.99
C ASP A 264 15.31 -17.16 -9.82
N PRO A 265 16.38 -17.05 -10.63
CA PRO A 265 17.32 -15.93 -10.61
C PRO A 265 16.66 -14.56 -10.77
N GLN A 266 15.53 -14.48 -11.50
CA GLN A 266 14.76 -13.26 -11.67
C GLN A 266 14.13 -12.80 -10.34
N LEU A 267 13.64 -13.74 -9.52
CA LEU A 267 13.10 -13.46 -8.21
C LEU A 267 14.18 -12.93 -7.26
N VAL A 268 15.39 -13.50 -7.30
CA VAL A 268 16.52 -13.03 -6.51
C VAL A 268 16.89 -11.59 -6.88
N THR A 269 16.96 -11.29 -8.18
CA THR A 269 17.23 -9.95 -8.67
C THR A 269 16.16 -8.97 -8.20
N LEU A 270 14.88 -9.36 -8.24
CA LEU A 270 13.79 -8.54 -7.74
C LEU A 270 13.89 -8.30 -6.22
N MET A 271 14.26 -9.31 -5.43
CA MET A 271 14.46 -9.16 -3.98
C MET A 271 15.57 -8.14 -3.68
N LYS A 272 16.70 -8.18 -4.42
CA LYS A 272 17.78 -7.18 -4.32
C LYS A 272 17.25 -5.79 -4.64
N THR A 273 16.57 -5.62 -5.76
CA THR A 273 16.01 -4.34 -6.19
C THR A 273 15.02 -3.78 -5.17
N ILE A 274 14.20 -4.63 -4.55
CA ILE A 274 13.29 -4.21 -3.48
C ILE A 274 14.10 -3.74 -2.26
N LEU A 275 15.10 -4.50 -1.80
CA LEU A 275 15.93 -4.12 -0.65
C LEU A 275 16.72 -2.83 -0.91
N GLU A 276 17.22 -2.61 -2.12
CA GLU A 276 17.88 -1.36 -2.51
C GLU A 276 16.93 -0.16 -2.48
N SER A 277 15.67 -0.38 -2.89
CA SER A 277 14.66 0.67 -3.01
C SER A 277 14.09 1.16 -1.68
N ILE A 278 14.23 0.38 -0.59
CA ILE A 278 13.67 0.75 0.71
C ILE A 278 14.72 1.56 1.49
N ASN A 279 14.33 2.74 1.94
CA ASN A 279 15.21 3.61 2.73
C ASN A 279 14.48 4.10 3.97
N GLU A 280 15.05 3.86 5.15
CA GLU A 280 14.41 4.26 6.41
C GLU A 280 14.31 5.79 6.56
N SER A 281 15.27 6.52 5.99
CA SER A 281 15.26 7.98 5.99
C SER A 281 14.18 8.60 5.09
N GLU A 282 13.73 7.85 4.07
CA GLU A 282 12.81 8.33 3.03
C GLU A 282 11.40 7.71 3.13
N ILE A 283 11.06 7.18 4.32
CA ILE A 283 9.75 6.56 4.52
C ILE A 283 8.64 7.61 4.38
N PRO A 284 7.59 7.34 3.57
CA PRO A 284 6.44 8.22 3.45
C PRO A 284 5.77 8.50 4.80
N SER A 285 5.18 9.67 4.96
CA SER A 285 4.56 10.11 6.23
C SER A 285 3.40 9.20 6.67
N SER A 286 2.67 8.62 5.73
CA SER A 286 1.61 7.66 5.98
C SER A 286 2.09 6.39 6.69
N PHE A 287 3.32 5.94 6.42
CA PHE A 287 3.90 4.78 7.13
C PHE A 287 4.18 5.11 8.59
N ARG A 288 4.65 6.32 8.89
CA ARG A 288 4.81 6.78 10.27
C ARG A 288 3.46 6.79 10.99
N LEU A 289 2.43 7.32 10.34
CA LEU A 289 1.07 7.33 10.88
C LEU A 289 0.52 5.93 11.17
N ARG A 290 0.87 4.92 10.36
CA ARG A 290 0.32 3.57 10.47
C ARG A 290 1.16 2.63 11.36
N TYR A 291 2.48 2.72 11.28
CA TYR A 291 3.40 1.73 11.84
C TYR A 291 4.29 2.26 12.96
N TYR A 292 4.08 3.49 13.41
CA TYR A 292 4.75 4.05 14.56
C TYR A 292 3.73 4.39 15.64
N SER A 293 4.04 4.01 16.89
CA SER A 293 3.27 4.40 18.07
C SER A 293 4.19 5.19 19.00
N ASN A 294 3.83 6.45 19.32
CA ASN A 294 4.66 7.34 20.13
C ASN A 294 6.13 7.42 19.64
N ASP A 295 6.32 7.55 18.33
CA ASP A 295 7.62 7.56 17.65
C ASP A 295 8.41 6.23 17.72
N VAL A 296 7.83 5.19 18.30
CA VAL A 296 8.41 3.84 18.31
C VAL A 296 7.94 3.06 17.10
N GLN A 297 8.90 2.58 16.32
CA GLN A 297 8.66 1.78 15.13
C GLN A 297 8.09 0.40 15.50
N HIS A 298 7.13 -0.08 14.69
CA HIS A 298 6.57 -1.43 14.87
C HIS A 298 7.67 -2.50 14.77
N PRO A 299 7.69 -3.52 15.66
CA PRO A 299 8.77 -4.52 15.73
C PRO A 299 9.06 -5.21 14.38
N VAL A 300 8.04 -5.59 13.62
CA VAL A 300 8.21 -6.22 12.30
C VAL A 300 8.89 -5.27 11.32
N MET A 301 8.51 -4.00 11.31
CA MET A 301 9.15 -2.99 10.46
C MET A 301 10.60 -2.77 10.86
N LYS A 302 10.90 -2.75 12.16
CA LYS A 302 12.27 -2.70 12.67
C LYS A 302 13.10 -3.90 12.21
N CYS A 303 12.54 -5.12 12.23
CA CYS A 303 13.20 -6.31 11.70
C CYS A 303 13.55 -6.16 10.22
N LEU A 304 12.66 -5.62 9.40
CA LEU A 304 12.89 -5.43 7.97
C LEU A 304 14.05 -4.45 7.70
N PHE A 305 14.10 -3.32 8.40
CA PHE A 305 15.19 -2.35 8.23
C PHE A 305 16.51 -2.85 8.80
N SER A 306 16.50 -3.54 9.94
CA SER A 306 17.71 -4.19 10.48
C SER A 306 18.25 -5.25 9.52
N TYR A 307 17.37 -6.02 8.89
CA TYR A 307 17.77 -6.99 7.87
C TYR A 307 18.40 -6.30 6.65
N LYS A 308 17.80 -5.22 6.15
CA LYS A 308 18.39 -4.42 5.07
C LYS A 308 19.79 -3.91 5.44
N ALA A 309 19.95 -3.35 6.64
CA ALA A 309 21.23 -2.84 7.09
C ALA A 309 22.31 -3.95 7.11
N SER A 310 21.99 -5.12 7.63
CA SER A 310 22.89 -6.28 7.63
C SER A 310 23.22 -6.78 6.22
N TRP A 311 22.24 -6.74 5.31
CA TRP A 311 22.43 -7.11 3.91
C TRP A 311 23.36 -6.11 3.19
N THR A 312 23.20 -4.81 3.38
CA THR A 312 24.07 -3.79 2.80
C THR A 312 25.50 -3.87 3.34
N GLU A 313 25.66 -4.16 4.62
CA GLU A 313 26.98 -4.42 5.24
C GLU A 313 27.65 -5.66 4.65
N HIS A 314 26.89 -6.73 4.46
CA HIS A 314 27.40 -7.95 3.83
C HIS A 314 27.87 -7.70 2.39
N LEU A 315 27.13 -6.93 1.58
CA LEU A 315 27.53 -6.55 0.25
C LEU A 315 28.83 -5.73 0.25
N SER A 316 28.95 -4.76 1.16
CA SER A 316 30.15 -3.92 1.29
C SER A 316 31.38 -4.76 1.62
N ARG A 317 31.27 -5.71 2.54
CA ARG A 317 32.36 -6.63 2.88
C ARG A 317 32.78 -7.48 1.69
N ASN A 318 31.84 -8.05 0.94
CA ASN A 318 32.13 -8.86 -0.25
C ASN A 318 32.79 -8.03 -1.35
N ALA A 319 32.41 -6.78 -1.55
CA ALA A 319 33.04 -5.87 -2.51
C ALA A 319 34.51 -5.59 -2.13
N VAL A 320 34.79 -5.39 -0.84
CA VAL A 320 36.18 -5.20 -0.35
C VAL A 320 37.00 -6.46 -0.56
N TYR A 321 36.46 -7.65 -0.27
CA TYR A 321 37.16 -8.91 -0.50
C TYR A 321 37.45 -9.15 -1.99
N SER A 322 36.53 -8.83 -2.89
CA SER A 322 36.75 -8.98 -4.34
C SER A 322 37.82 -8.03 -4.86
N THR A 323 37.88 -6.82 -4.31
CA THR A 323 38.93 -5.82 -4.68
C THR A 323 40.30 -6.25 -4.18
N LEU A 324 40.36 -6.85 -2.98
CA LEU A 324 41.65 -7.34 -2.42
C LEU A 324 42.19 -8.61 -3.11
N LEU A 325 41.29 -9.41 -3.72
CA LEU A 325 41.65 -10.64 -4.44
C LEU A 325 41.93 -10.40 -5.93
N SER A 326 41.64 -9.22 -6.45
CA SER A 326 42.02 -8.85 -7.83
C SER A 326 43.53 -8.73 -7.92
N PRO A 327 44.21 -9.46 -8.81
CA PRO A 327 45.66 -9.29 -9.01
C PRO A 327 45.94 -7.86 -9.41
N PRO A 328 47.08 -7.26 -8.95
CA PRO A 328 47.45 -5.90 -9.33
C PRO A 328 47.58 -5.84 -10.85
N VAL A 329 46.83 -4.92 -11.46
CA VAL A 329 46.96 -4.62 -12.89
C VAL A 329 48.39 -4.11 -13.11
N PRO A 330 49.22 -4.71 -14.00
CA PRO A 330 50.53 -4.18 -14.25
C PRO A 330 50.40 -2.78 -14.86
N ASP A 331 51.06 -1.81 -14.24
CA ASP A 331 51.25 -0.46 -14.75
C ASP A 331 51.87 -0.52 -16.13
N PHE A 332 51.10 -0.30 -17.19
CA PHE A 332 51.62 -0.01 -18.51
C PHE A 332 51.41 1.47 -18.81
N ASN A 333 52.55 2.17 -18.67
CA ASN A 333 52.95 3.40 -19.35
C ASN A 333 52.14 4.71 -19.15
N GLN A 334 52.82 5.54 -18.45
CA GLN A 334 52.90 6.97 -18.76
C GLN A 334 52.96 7.23 -20.26
N GLU A 335 52.05 8.06 -20.79
CA GLU A 335 52.45 9.20 -21.66
C GLU A 335 51.22 10.06 -22.00
N ALA A 336 51.47 11.35 -21.83
CA ALA A 336 50.87 12.51 -22.49
C ALA A 336 49.40 12.89 -22.24
N SER A 337 49.28 13.94 -21.46
CA SER A 337 48.12 14.89 -21.47
C SER A 337 47.88 15.51 -22.84
N PRO A 338 46.62 15.84 -23.16
CA PRO A 338 46.32 17.27 -23.13
C PRO A 338 45.03 17.62 -22.36
N SER A 339 45.16 18.74 -21.71
CA SER A 339 44.12 19.51 -21.01
C SER A 339 42.78 19.62 -21.73
N SER A 340 41.72 19.13 -21.13
CA SER A 340 40.37 19.62 -21.42
C SER A 340 39.69 19.98 -20.10
N LYS A 341 39.29 21.24 -20.02
CA LYS A 341 38.60 21.89 -18.91
C LYS A 341 37.28 21.18 -18.62
N THR A 342 37.24 20.46 -17.54
CA THR A 342 35.96 19.96 -16.98
C THR A 342 35.35 21.10 -16.15
N GLN A 343 34.28 21.67 -16.65
CA GLN A 343 33.42 22.56 -15.85
C GLN A 343 32.80 21.71 -14.73
N GLN A 344 33.19 22.03 -13.51
CA GLN A 344 32.48 21.56 -12.31
C GLN A 344 31.05 22.15 -12.35
N LEU A 345 30.07 21.28 -12.56
CA LEU A 345 28.69 21.61 -12.29
C LEU A 345 28.51 21.60 -10.77
N ASP A 346 28.23 22.78 -10.26
CA ASP A 346 27.96 23.07 -8.86
C ASP A 346 26.66 22.34 -8.44
N SER A 347 26.81 21.26 -7.66
CA SER A 347 25.70 20.39 -7.21
C SER A 347 24.89 20.93 -6.03
N THR A 348 25.10 22.20 -5.66
CA THR A 348 24.45 22.82 -4.49
C THR A 348 23.16 23.60 -4.77
N LYS A 349 22.66 23.59 -6.00
CA LYS A 349 21.54 24.48 -6.40
C LYS A 349 20.15 23.80 -6.44
N TRP A 350 20.01 22.54 -6.02
CA TRP A 350 18.73 21.78 -6.13
C TRP A 350 18.09 21.38 -4.80
N MET A 351 18.58 21.91 -3.67
CA MET A 351 17.93 21.71 -2.35
C MET A 351 17.19 22.97 -1.87
N GLN A 352 16.19 23.39 -2.61
CA GLN A 352 15.11 24.17 -2.05
C GLN A 352 13.79 23.46 -2.37
N ILE A 353 13.44 22.54 -1.50
CA ILE A 353 12.07 22.02 -1.39
C ILE A 353 11.20 23.23 -1.01
N PRO A 354 10.20 23.62 -1.83
CA PRO A 354 9.25 24.62 -1.37
C PRO A 354 8.55 24.08 -0.11
N PRO A 355 8.39 24.88 0.94
CA PRO A 355 7.70 24.44 2.14
C PRO A 355 6.29 24.01 1.75
N THR A 356 5.83 22.92 2.36
CA THR A 356 4.44 22.46 2.31
C THR A 356 3.54 23.68 2.48
N PRO A 357 2.54 23.93 1.61
CA PRO A 357 1.70 25.11 1.74
C PRO A 357 0.99 25.07 3.10
N THR A 358 1.45 25.88 4.02
CA THR A 358 0.72 26.26 5.20
C THR A 358 -0.43 27.13 4.72
N PHE A 359 -1.64 26.58 4.72
CA PHE A 359 -2.83 27.33 4.40
C PHE A 359 -3.03 28.44 5.44
N SER A 360 -2.65 29.66 5.09
CA SER A 360 -3.05 30.85 5.80
C SER A 360 -4.57 30.98 5.66
N LYS A 361 -5.23 31.11 6.81
CA LYS A 361 -6.67 31.39 6.92
C LYS A 361 -7.00 32.61 6.07
N ALA A 362 -7.80 32.42 5.02
CA ALA A 362 -8.44 33.52 4.33
C ALA A 362 -9.39 34.20 5.32
N THR A 363 -9.11 35.44 5.66
CA THR A 363 -9.96 36.35 6.41
C THR A 363 -11.22 36.59 5.58
N LYS A 364 -12.36 36.08 6.04
CA LYS A 364 -13.67 36.49 5.55
C LYS A 364 -14.00 37.87 6.10
N PRO A 365 -14.57 38.78 5.31
CA PRO A 365 -15.10 40.04 5.83
C PRO A 365 -16.33 39.77 6.71
N ALA A 366 -16.40 40.46 7.82
CA ALA A 366 -17.48 40.41 8.78
C ALA A 366 -18.80 40.84 8.14
N ALA A 367 -19.80 39.98 8.22
CA ALA A 367 -21.20 40.35 8.17
C ALA A 367 -21.82 39.93 9.49
N SER A 368 -22.18 40.94 10.28
CA SER A 368 -22.92 40.83 11.50
C SER A 368 -24.34 40.35 11.28
N LEU A 369 -24.75 39.26 11.92
CA LEU A 369 -26.14 39.03 12.28
C LEU A 369 -26.17 38.14 13.54
N SER A 370 -26.72 38.72 14.59
CA SER A 370 -27.10 38.12 15.85
C SER A 370 -28.16 37.02 15.66
N HIS A 371 -28.07 35.87 16.35
CA HIS A 371 -29.12 35.35 17.25
C HIS A 371 -28.73 34.03 17.91
N ASN A 372 -28.81 34.06 19.25
CA ASN A 372 -29.21 33.04 20.23
C ASN A 372 -28.89 31.54 19.98
N GLY A 373 -27.98 30.97 20.70
CA GLY A 373 -28.14 30.21 21.94
C GLY A 373 -28.77 28.83 21.81
N THR A 374 -27.96 27.81 21.91
CA THR A 374 -28.16 26.68 22.85
C THR A 374 -26.86 25.89 22.91
N GLY A 375 -26.30 25.84 24.09
CA GLY A 375 -25.08 25.09 24.37
C GLY A 375 -25.30 23.59 24.39
N LEU A 376 -24.42 22.86 23.70
CA LEU A 376 -24.16 21.46 23.98
C LEU A 376 -22.69 21.34 24.35
N SER A 377 -22.49 21.23 25.67
CA SER A 377 -21.19 20.96 26.25
C SER A 377 -20.68 19.58 25.87
N PHE A 378 -19.63 19.49 25.08
CA PHE A 378 -18.88 18.25 24.93
C PHE A 378 -17.95 18.08 26.14
N ARG A 379 -18.36 17.23 27.07
CA ARG A 379 -17.49 16.70 28.14
C ARG A 379 -16.36 15.89 27.48
N ARG A 380 -15.13 16.39 27.66
CA ARG A 380 -13.90 15.59 27.49
C ARG A 380 -13.91 14.48 28.53
N HIS A 381 -14.11 13.25 28.12
CA HIS A 381 -13.67 12.09 28.89
C HIS A 381 -12.32 11.64 28.36
N SER A 382 -11.30 12.03 29.12
CA SER A 382 -10.01 11.40 29.14
C SER A 382 -10.20 10.02 29.78
N LYS A 383 -10.17 8.96 28.99
CA LYS A 383 -9.76 7.63 29.45
C LYS A 383 -8.62 7.17 28.56
N ARG A 384 -7.46 7.02 29.20
CA ARG A 384 -6.34 6.27 28.71
C ARG A 384 -6.82 4.81 28.55
N ASP A 385 -6.99 4.35 27.34
CA ASP A 385 -7.01 2.94 27.02
C ASP A 385 -5.77 2.63 26.21
N SER A 386 -4.84 1.97 26.90
CA SER A 386 -3.66 1.30 26.36
C SER A 386 -4.08 -0.03 25.73
N SER A 387 -4.81 0.02 24.62
CA SER A 387 -5.08 -1.13 23.74
C SER A 387 -5.09 -0.66 22.29
N LEU A 388 -3.96 -0.14 21.89
CA LEU A 388 -3.72 0.29 20.50
C LEU A 388 -2.97 -0.83 19.79
N MET A 389 -3.60 -1.98 19.59
CA MET A 389 -3.12 -3.01 18.66
C MET A 389 -4.19 -4.08 18.39
N ASP A 390 -5.46 -3.71 18.37
CA ASP A 390 -6.42 -4.44 17.59
C ASP A 390 -6.40 -3.89 16.16
N ILE A 391 -5.32 -4.21 15.46
CA ILE A 391 -5.36 -4.27 14.02
C ILE A 391 -6.25 -5.45 13.74
N ASP A 392 -7.53 -5.17 13.40
CA ASP A 392 -8.50 -6.16 12.95
C ASP A 392 -7.95 -6.88 11.70
N PHE A 393 -7.07 -7.84 11.90
CA PHE A 393 -6.59 -8.76 10.87
C PHE A 393 -7.60 -9.88 10.60
N PHE A 394 -8.70 -9.91 11.32
CA PHE A 394 -9.72 -10.96 11.25
C PHE A 394 -11.14 -10.37 11.24
N GLU A 395 -11.41 -9.37 10.43
CA GLU A 395 -12.78 -9.10 10.01
C GLU A 395 -12.88 -9.23 8.49
N GLU A 396 -13.07 -10.43 8.06
CA GLU A 396 -13.97 -10.87 7.02
C GLU A 396 -14.60 -12.20 7.43
#